data_7c83a38290eafc8a13a4f6914aa81f20
#
_entry.id   7c83a38290eafc8a13a4f6914aa81f20
#
_cell.length_a   1.000
_cell.length_b   1.000
_cell.length_c   1.000
_cell.angle_alpha   90.00
_cell.angle_beta   90.00
_cell.angle_gamma   90.00
#
_symmetry.space_group_name_H-M   'P 1'
#
loop_
_entity.id
_entity.type
_entity.pdbx_description
1 polymer ?
#
loop_
_entity_poly.entity_id
_entity_poly.type
_entity_poly.pdbx_seq_one_letter_code
_entity_poly.pdbx_strand_id
1 'polypeptide(L)'
;MTSDEPTAQEPHRDSDQSPKKPLVDRRSVIKVGGLAGTAALTGMAGCSGSSASSDDVEEITMLLTPGTPADARRRYKPVQNLLNGEVDGVDVKMKVPGSYSAIKPALESEQAEIGMDDVTLISNPDIMDVFGTTVTGGSAFYFSLMLTGLDSEIDSREDVEGKTWAFADRLSTSGSIFALYTLQQAGLDIGEAPKGDPVDFNGSWSNHDVALEKLGNGEADGATTWGGNGLPHVPERFESEFPDRVTNKSSFLDTVGTEEPHFRPIWFSFPIPKQPMYARKTWDSPKKSEIGDVLVNSDKELIQQYYTDDYNEDELPFTTLQDTSMETYQPVIKRMNEVGIDPGA
;
A
#
# COMPACT_ATOMS: atom_id res chain seq x y z
N MET A 1 -60.05 -11.57 -35.93
CA MET A 1 -59.91 -10.56 -36.96
C MET A 1 -58.51 -10.04 -36.80
N THR A 2 -57.62 -10.68 -37.46
CA THR A 2 -56.83 -10.25 -38.64
C THR A 2 -55.77 -9.22 -38.26
N SER A 3 -54.53 -9.70 -38.11
CA SER A 3 -53.42 -9.66 -39.10
C SER A 3 -52.95 -8.24 -39.41
N ASP A 4 -51.70 -7.88 -39.22
CA ASP A 4 -50.60 -8.05 -40.19
C ASP A 4 -49.26 -7.54 -39.64
N GLU A 5 -48.27 -8.38 -39.75
CA GLU A 5 -46.87 -7.96 -39.92
C GLU A 5 -46.68 -7.41 -41.35
N PRO A 6 -45.69 -6.61 -41.60
CA PRO A 6 -44.64 -7.09 -42.52
C PRO A 6 -43.17 -6.74 -42.14
N THR A 7 -42.38 -7.75 -42.15
CA THR A 7 -41.19 -8.08 -42.96
C THR A 7 -40.23 -6.96 -43.38
N ALA A 8 -39.02 -7.10 -42.90
CA ALA A 8 -37.66 -7.01 -43.49
C ALA A 8 -37.39 -6.09 -44.73
N GLN A 9 -36.30 -5.37 -44.61
CA GLN A 9 -35.27 -5.29 -45.69
C GLN A 9 -33.97 -4.67 -45.18
N GLU A 10 -32.88 -5.47 -45.20
CA GLU A 10 -31.50 -4.93 -45.29
C GLU A 10 -31.31 -4.29 -46.67
N PRO A 11 -30.40 -3.33 -46.79
CA PRO A 11 -29.42 -3.45 -47.86
C PRO A 11 -27.95 -3.14 -47.49
N HIS A 12 -27.13 -4.01 -48.06
CA HIS A 12 -25.87 -3.79 -48.72
C HIS A 12 -24.70 -3.04 -48.07
N ARG A 13 -23.64 -3.84 -47.96
CA ARG A 13 -22.21 -3.51 -47.93
C ARG A 13 -21.86 -2.41 -48.98
N ASP A 14 -21.01 -1.49 -48.52
CA ASP A 14 -19.98 -0.96 -49.39
C ASP A 14 -18.63 -0.94 -48.64
N SER A 15 -17.68 -1.53 -49.34
CA SER A 15 -16.27 -1.67 -49.00
C SER A 15 -15.56 -0.35 -49.25
N ASP A 16 -14.91 0.22 -48.22
CA ASP A 16 -13.86 1.20 -48.51
C ASP A 16 -12.53 0.72 -47.90
N GLN A 17 -11.59 0.48 -48.82
CA GLN A 17 -10.23 0.07 -48.56
C GLN A 17 -9.38 1.31 -48.37
N SER A 18 -8.77 1.45 -47.21
CA SER A 18 -7.64 2.36 -47.01
C SER A 18 -6.38 1.60 -46.56
N PRO A 19 -5.19 2.00 -47.00
CA PRO A 19 -4.05 1.12 -47.16
C PRO A 19 -3.29 0.87 -45.87
N LYS A 20 -2.95 -0.39 -45.64
CA LYS A 20 -2.06 -0.89 -44.59
C LYS A 20 -0.64 -0.35 -44.77
N LYS A 21 -0.11 0.34 -43.77
CA LYS A 21 1.32 0.62 -43.65
C LYS A 21 2.07 -0.66 -43.19
N PRO A 22 3.27 -0.90 -43.71
CA PRO A 22 4.00 -2.13 -43.46
C PRO A 22 4.63 -2.13 -42.08
N LEU A 23 4.44 -3.25 -41.34
CA LEU A 23 5.17 -3.64 -40.16
C LEU A 23 6.64 -3.84 -40.50
N VAL A 24 7.53 -3.10 -39.86
CA VAL A 24 8.97 -3.32 -39.96
C VAL A 24 9.32 -4.46 -39.01
N ASP A 25 9.56 -5.62 -39.57
CA ASP A 25 10.11 -6.81 -38.92
C ASP A 25 11.61 -6.56 -38.62
N ARG A 26 11.97 -6.52 -37.36
CA ARG A 26 13.37 -6.54 -36.89
C ARG A 26 13.74 -7.91 -36.34
N ARG A 27 13.75 -8.89 -37.21
CA ARG A 27 14.52 -10.12 -37.03
C ARG A 27 15.66 -10.13 -38.04
N SER A 28 16.85 -10.01 -37.57
CA SER A 28 18.10 -10.47 -38.25
C SER A 28 19.27 -10.12 -37.32
N VAL A 29 20.29 -10.86 -37.03
CA VAL A 29 20.87 -12.05 -37.66
C VAL A 29 21.95 -12.47 -36.70
N ILE A 30 21.87 -13.64 -36.14
CA ILE A 30 23.04 -14.29 -35.54
C ILE A 30 23.70 -15.08 -36.67
N LYS A 31 24.87 -14.68 -37.10
CA LYS A 31 25.76 -15.51 -37.92
C LYS A 31 26.81 -16.16 -37.02
N VAL A 32 26.63 -17.46 -36.85
CA VAL A 32 27.65 -18.36 -36.37
C VAL A 32 28.75 -18.49 -37.44
N GLY A 33 30.00 -18.29 -37.02
CA GLY A 33 31.17 -18.60 -37.81
C GLY A 33 32.25 -19.11 -36.86
N GLY A 34 32.34 -20.42 -36.72
CA GLY A 34 33.48 -21.05 -36.08
C GLY A 34 34.65 -21.17 -37.04
N LEU A 35 35.88 -21.14 -36.49
CA LEU A 35 36.99 -22.02 -36.93
C LEU A 35 38.19 -21.85 -35.98
N ALA A 36 38.77 -22.97 -35.70
CA ALA A 36 39.85 -23.21 -34.79
C ALA A 36 41.21 -22.64 -35.31
N GLY A 37 42.14 -22.40 -34.36
CA GLY A 37 43.52 -22.10 -34.67
C GLY A 37 44.38 -21.87 -33.44
N THR A 38 45.28 -22.77 -33.22
CA THR A 38 46.27 -23.00 -32.16
C THR A 38 47.26 -21.85 -31.87
N ALA A 39 47.56 -21.71 -30.60
CA ALA A 39 48.83 -21.39 -29.92
C ALA A 39 49.81 -20.36 -30.47
N ALA A 40 50.15 -19.40 -29.59
CA ALA A 40 51.55 -19.06 -29.21
C ALA A 40 51.55 -18.08 -28.02
N LEU A 41 52.26 -18.47 -26.98
CA LEU A 41 52.73 -17.66 -25.85
C LEU A 41 53.75 -16.63 -26.30
N THR A 42 53.53 -15.36 -26.02
CA THR A 42 54.61 -14.41 -25.69
C THR A 42 53.97 -13.24 -24.88
N GLY A 43 54.53 -13.01 -23.71
CA GLY A 43 54.15 -11.90 -22.86
C GLY A 43 54.63 -10.56 -23.40
N MET A 44 53.97 -9.51 -22.98
CA MET A 44 54.53 -8.22 -22.60
C MET A 44 53.52 -7.35 -21.91
N ALA A 45 54.00 -6.66 -20.94
CA ALA A 45 53.33 -5.79 -19.99
C ALA A 45 52.58 -4.61 -20.59
N GLY A 46 51.53 -4.19 -19.87
CA GLY A 46 51.21 -2.78 -19.68
C GLY A 46 50.32 -2.14 -20.74
N CYS A 47 49.04 -2.08 -20.47
CA CYS A 47 48.26 -0.87 -20.63
C CYS A 47 47.03 -1.02 -19.75
N SER A 48 46.98 -0.22 -18.70
CA SER A 48 45.74 0.06 -17.94
C SER A 48 44.73 0.72 -18.90
N GLY A 49 44.02 -0.09 -19.64
CA GLY A 49 42.76 0.30 -20.25
C GLY A 49 41.72 0.17 -19.16
N SER A 50 41.20 1.29 -18.72
CA SER A 50 39.92 1.33 -18.00
C SER A 50 38.90 0.58 -18.86
N SER A 51 38.65 -0.68 -18.54
CA SER A 51 37.43 -1.35 -18.93
C SER A 51 36.34 -0.47 -18.30
N ALA A 52 35.63 0.27 -19.13
CA ALA A 52 34.34 0.75 -18.72
C ALA A 52 33.58 -0.51 -18.26
N SER A 53 33.47 -0.67 -16.95
CA SER A 53 32.54 -1.64 -16.35
C SER A 53 31.21 -1.36 -17.02
N SER A 54 30.63 -2.37 -17.66
CA SER A 54 29.18 -2.41 -17.83
C SER A 54 28.64 -2.07 -16.44
N ASP A 55 27.99 -0.90 -16.31
CA ASP A 55 27.34 -0.54 -15.06
C ASP A 55 26.44 -1.72 -14.70
N ASP A 56 26.85 -2.49 -13.68
CA ASP A 56 26.04 -3.60 -13.19
C ASP A 56 24.79 -2.97 -12.60
N VAL A 57 23.65 -3.16 -13.28
CA VAL A 57 22.34 -2.68 -12.82
C VAL A 57 21.97 -3.50 -11.59
N GLU A 58 21.86 -2.83 -10.45
CA GLU A 58 21.43 -3.44 -9.19
C GLU A 58 19.90 -3.63 -9.21
N GLU A 59 19.45 -4.87 -9.09
CA GLU A 59 18.01 -5.16 -8.94
C GLU A 59 17.60 -4.89 -7.50
N ILE A 60 16.62 -3.98 -7.32
CA ILE A 60 16.10 -3.56 -6.03
C ILE A 60 14.66 -4.06 -5.88
N THR A 61 14.40 -4.95 -4.94
CA THR A 61 13.04 -5.37 -4.62
C THR A 61 12.39 -4.40 -3.64
N MET A 62 11.31 -3.75 -4.09
CA MET A 62 10.45 -2.89 -3.29
C MET A 62 9.21 -3.67 -2.85
N LEU A 63 9.04 -3.87 -1.54
CA LEU A 63 7.82 -4.40 -0.94
C LEU A 63 6.75 -3.32 -0.86
N LEU A 64 5.56 -3.66 -1.30
CA LEU A 64 4.37 -2.81 -1.17
C LEU A 64 3.50 -3.30 0.00
N THR A 65 2.58 -2.45 0.44
CA THR A 65 1.55 -2.85 1.42
C THR A 65 0.70 -4.01 0.88
N PRO A 66 0.36 -5.01 1.70
CA PRO A 66 -0.53 -6.09 1.30
C PRO A 66 -1.87 -5.59 0.76
N GLY A 67 -2.33 -6.20 -0.33
CA GLY A 67 -3.57 -5.82 -1.02
C GLY A 67 -3.74 -6.57 -2.32
N THR A 68 -4.66 -6.12 -3.18
CA THR A 68 -4.82 -6.64 -4.54
C THR A 68 -3.55 -6.37 -5.36
N PRO A 69 -2.81 -7.41 -5.81
CA PRO A 69 -1.48 -7.19 -6.40
C PRO A 69 -1.47 -6.31 -7.66
N ALA A 70 -2.50 -6.38 -8.49
CA ALA A 70 -2.60 -5.56 -9.69
C ALA A 70 -2.79 -4.07 -9.34
N ASP A 71 -3.68 -3.78 -8.39
CA ASP A 71 -3.97 -2.42 -7.95
C ASP A 71 -2.80 -1.79 -7.21
N ALA A 72 -2.18 -2.52 -6.29
CA ALA A 72 -0.99 -2.06 -5.59
C ALA A 72 0.13 -1.67 -6.57
N ARG A 73 0.44 -2.55 -7.55
CA ARG A 73 1.47 -2.23 -8.56
C ARG A 73 1.08 -1.05 -9.45
N ARG A 74 -0.18 -0.90 -9.82
CA ARG A 74 -0.65 0.23 -10.63
C ARG A 74 -0.45 1.54 -9.86
N ARG A 75 -0.89 1.60 -8.61
CA ARG A 75 -0.76 2.79 -7.75
C ARG A 75 0.69 3.21 -7.53
N TYR A 76 1.61 2.26 -7.34
CA TYR A 76 3.03 2.52 -7.08
C TYR A 76 3.89 2.63 -8.35
N LYS A 77 3.29 2.49 -9.53
CA LYS A 77 4.03 2.56 -10.80
C LYS A 77 4.81 3.86 -10.98
N PRO A 78 4.27 5.05 -10.67
CA PRO A 78 5.03 6.29 -10.74
C PRO A 78 6.25 6.31 -9.81
N VAL A 79 6.13 5.77 -8.61
CA VAL A 79 7.25 5.68 -7.65
C VAL A 79 8.35 4.75 -8.17
N GLN A 80 7.99 3.60 -8.72
CA GLN A 80 8.94 2.70 -9.39
C GLN A 80 9.65 3.39 -10.55
N ASN A 81 8.92 4.11 -11.39
CA ASN A 81 9.46 4.82 -12.54
C ASN A 81 10.38 5.97 -12.10
N LEU A 82 10.00 6.72 -11.06
CA LEU A 82 10.81 7.77 -10.45
C LEU A 82 12.17 7.21 -10.01
N LEU A 83 12.17 6.15 -9.23
CA LEU A 83 13.42 5.55 -8.74
C LEU A 83 14.29 5.03 -9.88
N ASN A 84 13.71 4.38 -10.88
CA ASN A 84 14.43 3.91 -12.06
C ASN A 84 14.93 5.05 -12.97
N GLY A 85 14.32 6.23 -12.90
CA GLY A 85 14.69 7.38 -13.71
C GLY A 85 15.70 8.31 -13.04
N GLU A 86 15.63 8.46 -11.71
CA GLU A 86 16.45 9.41 -10.95
C GLU A 86 17.68 8.75 -10.32
N VAL A 87 17.70 7.42 -10.18
CA VAL A 87 18.84 6.68 -9.60
C VAL A 87 19.50 5.84 -10.69
N ASP A 88 20.71 6.23 -11.08
CA ASP A 88 21.45 5.51 -12.10
C ASP A 88 21.80 4.08 -11.66
N GLY A 89 21.75 3.12 -12.58
CA GLY A 89 22.21 1.75 -12.35
C GLY A 89 21.33 0.94 -11.39
N VAL A 90 20.05 1.25 -11.25
CA VAL A 90 19.08 0.44 -10.51
C VAL A 90 17.95 -0.07 -11.42
N ASP A 91 17.37 -1.20 -11.06
CA ASP A 91 16.14 -1.74 -11.64
C ASP A 91 15.19 -2.16 -10.51
N VAL A 92 14.27 -1.27 -10.14
CA VAL A 92 13.33 -1.49 -9.04
C VAL A 92 12.21 -2.43 -9.46
N LYS A 93 12.03 -3.52 -8.73
CA LYS A 93 10.96 -4.51 -8.89
C LYS A 93 9.96 -4.38 -7.74
N MET A 94 8.67 -4.40 -8.06
CA MET A 94 7.61 -4.34 -7.06
C MET A 94 7.13 -5.75 -6.66
N LYS A 95 7.08 -6.03 -5.37
CA LYS A 95 6.54 -7.26 -4.79
C LYS A 95 5.42 -6.93 -3.79
N VAL A 96 4.26 -7.52 -3.97
CA VAL A 96 3.10 -7.39 -3.07
C VAL A 96 3.06 -8.61 -2.16
N PRO A 97 3.31 -8.48 -0.86
CA PRO A 97 3.22 -9.60 0.07
C PRO A 97 1.76 -10.02 0.30
N GLY A 98 1.55 -11.27 0.71
CA GLY A 98 0.21 -11.80 0.95
C GLY A 98 -0.41 -11.33 2.28
N SER A 99 0.41 -10.86 3.23
CA SER A 99 0.01 -10.35 4.55
C SER A 99 1.11 -9.48 5.13
N TYR A 100 0.79 -8.68 6.13
CA TYR A 100 1.77 -7.88 6.88
C TYR A 100 2.83 -8.76 7.56
N SER A 101 2.45 -9.94 8.07
CA SER A 101 3.39 -10.89 8.69
C SER A 101 4.46 -11.44 7.73
N ALA A 102 4.30 -11.31 6.43
CA ALA A 102 5.29 -11.76 5.45
C ALA A 102 6.42 -10.75 5.23
N ILE A 103 6.29 -9.51 5.68
CA ILE A 103 7.23 -8.42 5.38
C ILE A 103 8.52 -8.56 6.17
N LYS A 104 8.44 -8.72 7.49
CA LYS A 104 9.61 -8.89 8.34
C LYS A 104 10.50 -10.06 7.88
N PRO A 105 9.98 -11.29 7.67
CA PRO A 105 10.80 -12.39 7.14
C PRO A 105 11.44 -12.10 5.78
N ALA A 106 10.78 -11.34 4.92
CA ALA A 106 11.35 -10.97 3.62
C ALA A 106 12.54 -10.02 3.75
N LEU A 107 12.52 -9.08 4.70
CA LEU A 107 13.67 -8.22 5.01
C LEU A 107 14.81 -9.02 5.68
N GLU A 108 14.50 -9.83 6.68
CA GLU A 108 15.51 -10.62 7.40
C GLU A 108 16.21 -11.66 6.52
N SER A 109 15.50 -12.23 5.54
CA SER A 109 16.06 -13.18 4.57
C SER A 109 16.63 -12.52 3.30
N GLU A 110 16.76 -11.21 3.30
CA GLU A 110 17.35 -10.42 2.20
C GLU A 110 16.61 -10.58 0.84
N GLN A 111 15.31 -10.80 0.89
CA GLN A 111 14.45 -10.92 -0.29
C GLN A 111 13.88 -9.56 -0.75
N ALA A 112 14.18 -8.50 -0.03
CA ALA A 112 13.81 -7.14 -0.38
C ALA A 112 14.80 -6.13 0.21
N GLU A 113 15.03 -5.05 -0.51
CA GLU A 113 15.92 -3.95 -0.15
C GLU A 113 15.16 -2.79 0.47
N ILE A 114 14.01 -2.44 -0.10
CA ILE A 114 13.20 -1.32 0.36
C ILE A 114 11.74 -1.75 0.52
N GLY A 115 11.01 -0.99 1.30
CA GLY A 115 9.60 -1.28 1.49
C GLY A 115 8.82 -0.10 2.02
N MET A 116 7.52 -0.27 1.93
CA MET A 116 6.55 0.57 2.58
C MET A 116 5.49 -0.33 3.20
N ASP A 117 5.24 -0.15 4.48
CA ASP A 117 4.36 -1.02 5.23
C ASP A 117 3.58 -0.27 6.30
N ASP A 118 2.70 -1.02 6.95
CA ASP A 118 2.04 -0.56 8.17
C ASP A 118 3.09 -0.21 9.24
N VAL A 119 2.75 0.78 10.05
CA VAL A 119 3.65 1.30 11.11
C VAL A 119 4.01 0.28 12.18
N THR A 120 3.41 -0.90 12.19
CA THR A 120 3.74 -1.97 13.14
C THR A 120 5.18 -2.43 13.00
N LEU A 121 5.73 -2.47 11.79
CA LEU A 121 7.09 -2.92 11.54
C LEU A 121 8.15 -1.98 12.12
N ILE A 122 7.81 -0.70 12.35
CA ILE A 122 8.71 0.31 12.92
C ILE A 122 9.18 -0.03 14.35
N SER A 123 8.53 -0.96 15.04
CA SER A 123 8.99 -1.46 16.33
C SER A 123 10.24 -2.34 16.25
N ASN A 124 10.70 -2.65 15.04
CA ASN A 124 11.88 -3.46 14.75
C ASN A 124 13.04 -2.63 14.15
N PRO A 125 13.66 -1.71 14.92
CA PRO A 125 14.69 -0.81 14.38
C PRO A 125 15.97 -1.53 13.98
N ASP A 126 16.13 -2.80 14.37
CA ASP A 126 17.30 -3.59 14.06
C ASP A 126 17.30 -4.16 12.63
N ILE A 127 16.14 -4.14 11.95
CA ILE A 127 16.00 -4.70 10.60
C ILE A 127 15.81 -3.64 9.51
N MET A 128 15.58 -2.36 9.87
CA MET A 128 15.33 -1.30 8.91
C MET A 128 15.94 0.04 9.29
N ASP A 129 16.15 0.86 8.27
CA ASP A 129 16.42 2.30 8.37
C ASP A 129 15.27 3.05 7.68
N VAL A 130 14.63 3.98 8.37
CA VAL A 130 13.50 4.74 7.83
C VAL A 130 14.01 5.88 6.96
N PHE A 131 13.50 6.00 5.74
CA PHE A 131 13.72 7.15 4.86
C PHE A 131 12.81 8.33 5.24
N GLY A 132 11.55 8.06 5.53
CA GLY A 132 10.58 9.08 5.91
C GLY A 132 9.16 8.52 6.00
N THR A 133 8.23 9.36 6.44
CA THR A 133 6.80 9.07 6.51
C THR A 133 6.08 9.60 5.28
N THR A 134 5.22 8.81 4.67
CA THR A 134 4.45 9.22 3.49
C THR A 134 3.45 10.32 3.82
N VAL A 135 3.33 11.30 2.92
CA VAL A 135 2.36 12.40 2.97
C VAL A 135 1.37 12.26 1.83
N THR A 136 0.08 12.31 2.13
CA THR A 136 -1.00 12.29 1.13
C THR A 136 -2.04 13.33 1.52
N GLY A 137 -2.51 14.15 0.56
CA GLY A 137 -3.46 15.22 0.84
C GLY A 137 -2.94 16.23 1.88
N GLY A 138 -1.63 16.48 1.90
CA GLY A 138 -0.99 17.41 2.84
C GLY A 138 -0.86 16.90 4.28
N SER A 139 -1.20 15.62 4.57
CA SER A 139 -1.10 15.04 5.91
C SER A 139 -0.19 13.81 5.94
N ALA A 140 0.68 13.76 6.96
CA ALA A 140 1.47 12.57 7.32
C ALA A 140 0.74 11.67 8.34
N PHE A 141 -0.55 11.91 8.59
CA PHE A 141 -1.35 11.18 9.57
C PHE A 141 -2.62 10.60 8.95
N TYR A 142 -3.11 9.54 9.54
CA TYR A 142 -4.40 8.93 9.26
C TYR A 142 -5.07 8.47 10.56
N PHE A 143 -6.24 7.88 10.48
CA PHE A 143 -7.04 7.48 11.65
C PHE A 143 -7.60 6.08 11.46
N SER A 144 -7.78 5.38 12.58
CA SER A 144 -8.64 4.22 12.69
C SER A 144 -10.06 4.66 13.02
N LEU A 145 -11.05 4.02 12.43
CA LEU A 145 -12.47 4.22 12.67
C LEU A 145 -13.11 2.91 13.12
N MET A 146 -14.02 3.01 14.09
CA MET A 146 -14.97 1.95 14.40
C MET A 146 -16.35 2.39 13.88
N LEU A 147 -16.94 1.58 13.02
CA LEU A 147 -18.18 1.84 12.29
C LEU A 147 -19.24 0.80 12.63
N THR A 148 -20.50 1.23 12.61
CA THR A 148 -21.67 0.37 12.80
C THR A 148 -22.78 0.76 11.83
N GLY A 149 -23.83 -0.05 11.71
CA GLY A 149 -25.01 0.29 10.89
C GLY A 149 -25.68 1.57 11.37
N LEU A 150 -26.34 2.32 10.47
CA LEU A 150 -27.01 3.59 10.80
C LEU A 150 -28.07 3.44 11.89
N ASP A 151 -28.78 2.31 11.91
CA ASP A 151 -29.87 2.00 12.84
C ASP A 151 -29.42 1.09 14.00
N SER A 152 -28.10 0.91 14.17
CA SER A 152 -27.53 0.07 15.23
C SER A 152 -27.73 0.72 16.60
N GLU A 153 -27.94 -0.12 17.63
CA GLU A 153 -28.00 0.28 19.05
C GLU A 153 -26.58 0.41 19.66
N ILE A 154 -25.52 0.18 18.90
CA ILE A 154 -24.13 0.28 19.36
C ILE A 154 -23.70 1.75 19.28
N ASP A 155 -23.69 2.47 20.39
CA ASP A 155 -23.34 3.89 20.47
C ASP A 155 -21.92 4.14 20.95
N SER A 156 -21.32 3.16 21.60
CA SER A 156 -20.01 3.29 22.22
C SER A 156 -19.18 1.99 22.06
N ARG A 157 -17.94 2.03 22.48
CA ARG A 157 -17.04 0.87 22.45
C ARG A 157 -17.44 -0.22 23.44
N GLU A 158 -18.03 0.18 24.55
CA GLU A 158 -18.53 -0.69 25.59
C GLU A 158 -19.69 -1.59 25.06
N ASP A 159 -20.48 -1.08 24.11
CA ASP A 159 -21.60 -1.82 23.50
C ASP A 159 -21.16 -2.92 22.53
N VAL A 160 -19.85 -3.05 22.28
CA VAL A 160 -19.26 -4.13 21.47
C VAL A 160 -19.28 -5.47 22.23
N GLU A 161 -19.51 -5.48 23.54
CA GLU A 161 -19.69 -6.72 24.31
C GLU A 161 -20.77 -7.61 23.71
N GLY A 162 -20.43 -8.87 23.46
CA GLY A 162 -21.32 -9.89 22.88
C GLY A 162 -21.60 -9.74 21.37
N LYS A 163 -21.03 -8.73 20.70
CA LYS A 163 -21.25 -8.46 19.27
C LYS A 163 -20.24 -9.19 18.39
N THR A 164 -20.55 -9.27 17.10
CA THR A 164 -19.61 -9.71 16.07
C THR A 164 -18.95 -8.50 15.43
N TRP A 165 -17.62 -8.44 15.50
CA TRP A 165 -16.84 -7.31 15.02
C TRP A 165 -15.87 -7.72 13.90
N ALA A 166 -15.95 -7.03 12.76
CA ALA A 166 -15.06 -7.25 11.62
C ALA A 166 -13.83 -6.36 11.72
N PHE A 167 -12.65 -6.97 11.68
CA PHE A 167 -11.35 -6.31 11.67
C PHE A 167 -10.68 -6.51 10.31
N ALA A 168 -9.73 -5.65 9.98
CA ALA A 168 -8.82 -5.87 8.86
C ALA A 168 -7.76 -6.94 9.20
N ASP A 169 -6.55 -6.88 8.61
CA ASP A 169 -5.48 -7.81 8.94
C ASP A 169 -5.13 -7.75 10.44
N ARG A 170 -4.77 -8.88 11.02
CA ARG A 170 -4.45 -8.99 12.46
C ARG A 170 -3.36 -8.04 12.93
N LEU A 171 -2.39 -7.73 12.07
CA LEU A 171 -1.30 -6.80 12.34
C LEU A 171 -1.54 -5.39 11.80
N SER A 172 -2.69 -5.12 11.19
CA SER A 172 -3.03 -3.78 10.75
C SER A 172 -3.17 -2.83 11.93
N THR A 173 -2.39 -1.76 11.94
CA THR A 173 -2.42 -0.74 13.00
C THR A 173 -3.80 -0.15 13.17
N SER A 174 -4.44 0.31 12.09
CA SER A 174 -5.75 0.95 12.13
C SER A 174 -6.92 -0.03 12.07
N GLY A 175 -6.75 -1.14 11.36
CA GLY A 175 -7.84 -2.09 11.15
C GLY A 175 -7.98 -3.12 12.27
N SER A 176 -7.01 -3.21 13.19
CA SER A 176 -7.02 -4.20 14.27
C SER A 176 -6.44 -3.65 15.57
N ILE A 177 -5.16 -3.27 15.60
CA ILE A 177 -4.41 -3.00 16.82
C ILE A 177 -5.00 -1.85 17.65
N PHE A 178 -5.30 -0.72 17.01
CA PHE A 178 -5.87 0.43 17.72
C PHE A 178 -7.30 0.21 18.17
N ALA A 179 -8.07 -0.58 17.42
CA ALA A 179 -9.40 -0.99 17.84
C ALA A 179 -9.34 -1.92 19.07
N LEU A 180 -8.51 -2.95 19.03
CA LEU A 180 -8.31 -3.84 20.19
C LEU A 180 -7.83 -3.07 21.42
N TYR A 181 -6.84 -2.18 21.24
CA TYR A 181 -6.38 -1.30 22.32
C TYR A 181 -7.52 -0.49 22.92
N THR A 182 -8.34 0.16 22.09
CA THR A 182 -9.42 1.01 22.61
C THR A 182 -10.57 0.20 23.22
N LEU A 183 -10.85 -1.01 22.73
CA LEU A 183 -11.82 -1.94 23.34
C LEU A 183 -11.33 -2.40 24.71
N GLN A 184 -10.05 -2.73 24.85
CA GLN A 184 -9.45 -3.06 26.15
C GLN A 184 -9.52 -1.87 27.12
N GLN A 185 -9.27 -0.63 26.66
CA GLN A 185 -9.42 0.58 27.48
C GLN A 185 -10.88 0.86 27.88
N ALA A 186 -11.84 0.38 27.11
CA ALA A 186 -13.27 0.42 27.43
C ALA A 186 -13.70 -0.67 28.42
N GLY A 187 -12.78 -1.54 28.81
CA GLY A 187 -13.01 -2.57 29.82
C GLY A 187 -13.34 -3.95 29.27
N LEU A 188 -13.33 -4.15 27.94
CA LEU A 188 -13.58 -5.46 27.35
C LEU A 188 -12.34 -6.37 27.44
N ASP A 189 -12.59 -7.64 27.69
CA ASP A 189 -11.54 -8.66 27.64
C ASP A 189 -11.30 -9.07 26.16
N ILE A 190 -10.17 -8.61 25.63
CA ILE A 190 -9.74 -8.92 24.27
C ILE A 190 -9.06 -10.30 24.14
N GLY A 191 -8.93 -11.05 25.27
CA GLY A 191 -8.32 -12.37 25.28
C GLY A 191 -6.89 -12.36 24.70
N GLU A 192 -6.63 -13.25 23.76
CA GLU A 192 -5.35 -13.34 23.05
C GLU A 192 -5.36 -12.60 21.69
N ALA A 193 -6.41 -11.82 21.39
CA ALA A 193 -6.49 -11.08 20.15
C ALA A 193 -5.32 -10.07 20.01
N PRO A 194 -4.77 -9.90 18.80
CA PRO A 194 -5.18 -10.47 17.54
C PRO A 194 -4.59 -11.87 17.23
N LYS A 195 -3.75 -12.45 18.08
CA LYS A 195 -3.13 -13.78 17.86
C LYS A 195 -4.16 -14.91 18.03
N GLY A 196 -5.06 -14.77 19.00
CA GLY A 196 -6.18 -15.66 19.27
C GLY A 196 -7.52 -14.94 19.13
N ASP A 197 -8.53 -15.47 19.81
CA ASP A 197 -9.88 -14.92 19.79
C ASP A 197 -10.09 -14.02 21.03
N PRO A 198 -10.90 -12.95 20.91
CA PRO A 198 -11.35 -12.16 22.07
C PRO A 198 -12.32 -12.96 22.94
N VAL A 199 -12.48 -12.54 24.20
CA VAL A 199 -13.37 -13.17 25.17
C VAL A 199 -14.77 -12.52 25.15
N ASP A 200 -14.82 -11.19 25.18
CA ASP A 200 -16.09 -10.46 25.37
C ASP A 200 -16.84 -10.18 24.07
N PHE A 201 -16.28 -10.47 22.90
CA PHE A 201 -16.94 -10.29 21.62
C PHE A 201 -16.41 -11.31 20.57
N ASN A 202 -17.10 -11.42 19.42
CA ASN A 202 -16.68 -12.30 18.34
C ASN A 202 -15.88 -11.51 17.31
N GLY A 203 -14.56 -11.75 17.20
CA GLY A 203 -13.70 -11.10 16.22
C GLY A 203 -13.62 -11.88 14.91
N SER A 204 -13.67 -11.21 13.77
CA SER A 204 -13.37 -11.79 12.46
C SER A 204 -12.36 -10.93 11.71
N TRP A 205 -11.28 -11.53 11.20
CA TRP A 205 -10.19 -10.82 10.51
C TRP A 205 -10.18 -11.11 9.01
N SER A 206 -9.88 -10.06 8.21
CA SER A 206 -9.83 -10.14 6.75
C SER A 206 -8.89 -9.04 6.20
N ASN A 207 -9.35 -8.25 5.25
CA ASN A 207 -8.74 -6.98 4.84
C ASN A 207 -9.74 -5.84 5.10
N HIS A 208 -9.34 -4.60 4.85
CA HIS A 208 -10.15 -3.41 5.10
C HIS A 208 -11.49 -3.41 4.35
N ASP A 209 -11.47 -3.79 3.07
CA ASP A 209 -12.66 -3.80 2.21
C ASP A 209 -13.65 -4.87 2.66
N VAL A 210 -13.16 -6.09 2.87
CA VAL A 210 -13.98 -7.22 3.34
C VAL A 210 -14.55 -6.96 4.75
N ALA A 211 -13.86 -6.22 5.62
CA ALA A 211 -14.41 -5.85 6.92
C ALA A 211 -15.65 -4.95 6.76
N LEU A 212 -15.61 -3.96 5.86
CA LEU A 212 -16.76 -3.12 5.54
C LEU A 212 -17.87 -3.89 4.81
N GLU A 213 -17.52 -4.78 3.89
CA GLU A 213 -18.49 -5.67 3.23
C GLU A 213 -19.27 -6.51 4.24
N LYS A 214 -18.61 -7.10 5.24
CA LYS A 214 -19.27 -7.88 6.30
C LYS A 214 -20.25 -7.03 7.10
N LEU A 215 -19.89 -5.79 7.42
CA LEU A 215 -20.79 -4.85 8.07
C LEU A 215 -21.99 -4.53 7.15
N GLY A 216 -21.75 -4.19 5.90
CA GLY A 216 -22.80 -3.87 4.93
C GLY A 216 -23.75 -5.01 4.64
N ASN A 217 -23.27 -6.25 4.68
CA ASN A 217 -24.07 -7.48 4.50
C ASN A 217 -24.78 -7.92 5.79
N GLY A 218 -24.53 -7.29 6.93
CA GLY A 218 -25.08 -7.72 8.23
C GLY A 218 -24.45 -9.01 8.77
N GLU A 219 -23.26 -9.38 8.30
CA GLU A 219 -22.46 -10.51 8.80
C GLU A 219 -21.68 -10.12 10.06
N ALA A 220 -21.52 -8.82 10.32
CA ALA A 220 -20.94 -8.24 11.51
C ALA A 220 -21.79 -7.07 12.00
N ASP A 221 -21.80 -6.84 13.32
CA ASP A 221 -22.53 -5.74 13.97
C ASP A 221 -21.74 -4.42 13.83
N GLY A 222 -20.43 -4.50 13.63
CA GLY A 222 -19.57 -3.38 13.38
C GLY A 222 -18.27 -3.79 12.68
N ALA A 223 -17.52 -2.79 12.21
CA ALA A 223 -16.25 -2.97 11.54
C ALA A 223 -15.23 -1.94 11.97
N THR A 224 -13.96 -2.30 11.83
CA THR A 224 -12.84 -1.36 12.00
C THR A 224 -12.03 -1.27 10.73
N THR A 225 -11.75 -0.03 10.32
CA THR A 225 -10.95 0.27 9.13
C THR A 225 -10.14 1.56 9.30
N TRP A 226 -9.34 1.92 8.31
CA TRP A 226 -8.65 3.20 8.27
C TRP A 226 -9.51 4.30 7.63
N GLY A 227 -9.15 5.57 7.88
CA GLY A 227 -9.96 6.73 7.49
C GLY A 227 -10.27 6.83 6.02
N GLY A 228 -9.30 6.57 5.14
CA GLY A 228 -9.53 6.65 3.70
C GLY A 228 -10.49 5.59 3.16
N ASN A 229 -10.66 4.48 3.88
CA ASN A 229 -11.62 3.43 3.50
C ASN A 229 -12.97 3.60 4.20
N GLY A 230 -12.99 4.18 5.39
CA GLY A 230 -14.22 4.30 6.18
C GLY A 230 -14.98 5.61 5.99
N LEU A 231 -14.28 6.74 5.81
CA LEU A 231 -14.92 8.05 5.67
C LEU A 231 -15.85 8.18 4.45
N PRO A 232 -15.54 7.57 3.28
CA PRO A 232 -16.46 7.58 2.15
C PRO A 232 -17.85 7.05 2.50
N HIS A 233 -17.94 6.09 3.43
CA HIS A 233 -19.18 5.48 3.88
C HIS A 233 -19.86 6.20 5.05
N VAL A 234 -19.28 7.27 5.59
CA VAL A 234 -19.89 8.05 6.70
C VAL A 234 -20.70 9.20 6.13
N PRO A 235 -22.02 9.27 6.34
CA PRO A 235 -22.85 10.38 5.86
C PRO A 235 -22.34 11.74 6.36
N GLU A 236 -22.40 12.79 5.52
CA GLU A 236 -21.98 14.17 5.84
C GLU A 236 -22.59 14.71 7.14
N ARG A 237 -23.83 14.29 7.50
CA ARG A 237 -24.49 14.73 8.74
C ARG A 237 -23.69 14.44 10.02
N PHE A 238 -22.76 13.46 9.97
CA PHE A 238 -21.90 13.10 11.11
C PHE A 238 -20.60 13.92 11.18
N GLU A 239 -20.27 14.74 10.18
CA GLU A 239 -19.02 15.52 10.19
C GLU A 239 -18.93 16.45 11.40
N SER A 240 -20.06 17.02 11.85
CA SER A 240 -20.09 17.89 13.03
C SER A 240 -19.74 17.18 14.34
N GLU A 241 -19.75 15.85 14.33
CA GLU A 241 -19.40 14.99 15.47
C GLU A 241 -17.94 14.54 15.44
N PHE A 242 -17.22 14.85 14.34
CA PHE A 242 -15.82 14.46 14.25
C PHE A 242 -14.96 15.23 15.25
N PRO A 243 -14.06 14.54 15.96
CA PRO A 243 -13.15 15.24 16.87
C PRO A 243 -12.21 16.19 16.11
N ASP A 244 -11.84 17.33 16.71
CA ASP A 244 -10.91 18.32 16.12
C ASP A 244 -9.61 17.70 15.60
N ARG A 245 -9.10 16.65 16.25
CA ARG A 245 -7.90 15.94 15.78
C ARG A 245 -8.09 15.27 14.43
N VAL A 246 -9.31 14.88 14.07
CA VAL A 246 -9.66 14.29 12.78
C VAL A 246 -9.84 15.38 11.74
N THR A 247 -10.65 16.40 12.04
CA THR A 247 -10.94 17.50 11.11
C THR A 247 -9.69 18.31 10.75
N ASN A 248 -8.72 18.43 11.69
CA ASN A 248 -7.49 19.20 11.47
C ASN A 248 -6.35 18.40 10.80
N LYS A 249 -6.43 17.06 10.73
CA LYS A 249 -5.31 16.22 10.28
C LYS A 249 -5.67 15.15 9.27
N SER A 250 -6.96 14.86 9.03
CA SER A 250 -7.36 13.90 8.00
C SER A 250 -7.16 14.50 6.61
N SER A 251 -6.64 13.70 5.69
CA SER A 251 -6.56 14.03 4.27
C SER A 251 -7.72 13.44 3.45
N PHE A 252 -8.77 12.95 4.12
CA PHE A 252 -9.89 12.23 3.49
C PHE A 252 -11.25 12.83 3.85
N LEU A 253 -11.30 14.08 4.32
CA LEU A 253 -12.58 14.72 4.69
C LEU A 253 -13.45 15.01 3.46
N ASP A 254 -12.84 15.27 2.33
CA ASP A 254 -13.51 15.49 1.04
C ASP A 254 -14.16 14.23 0.46
N THR A 255 -13.87 13.05 1.03
CA THR A 255 -14.49 11.79 0.62
C THR A 255 -15.70 11.39 1.47
N VAL A 256 -16.03 12.15 2.52
CA VAL A 256 -17.14 11.85 3.43
C VAL A 256 -18.45 11.73 2.65
N GLY A 257 -19.16 10.61 2.83
CA GLY A 257 -20.48 10.35 2.25
C GLY A 257 -20.53 10.06 0.75
N THR A 258 -19.37 9.82 0.12
CA THR A 258 -19.30 9.60 -1.34
C THR A 258 -19.62 8.18 -1.77
N GLU A 259 -19.66 7.20 -0.84
CA GLU A 259 -19.87 5.78 -1.15
C GLU A 259 -20.97 5.12 -0.30
N GLU A 260 -21.72 4.23 -0.91
CA GLU A 260 -22.70 3.35 -0.25
C GLU A 260 -22.10 1.95 0.00
N PRO A 261 -22.57 1.20 1.01
CA PRO A 261 -23.59 1.58 1.99
C PRO A 261 -23.06 2.55 3.05
N HIS A 262 -23.95 3.33 3.67
CA HIS A 262 -23.58 4.26 4.72
C HIS A 262 -23.52 3.60 6.11
N PHE A 263 -22.54 4.05 6.92
CA PHE A 263 -22.29 3.59 8.28
C PHE A 263 -22.16 4.76 9.25
N ARG A 264 -22.39 4.51 10.53
CA ARG A 264 -22.23 5.48 11.61
C ARG A 264 -20.90 5.27 12.32
N PRO A 265 -20.04 6.30 12.48
CA PRO A 265 -18.84 6.19 13.28
C PRO A 265 -19.18 6.22 14.77
N ILE A 266 -18.61 5.30 15.56
CA ILE A 266 -18.73 5.30 17.02
C ILE A 266 -17.41 5.69 17.71
N TRP A 267 -16.30 5.65 16.97
CA TRP A 267 -15.01 6.04 17.50
C TRP A 267 -14.00 6.36 16.40
N PHE A 268 -13.09 7.27 16.72
CA PHE A 268 -11.90 7.62 15.95
C PHE A 268 -10.65 7.52 16.84
N SER A 269 -9.58 6.97 16.32
CA SER A 269 -8.28 6.97 17.00
C SER A 269 -7.72 8.39 17.16
N PHE A 270 -6.59 8.51 17.84
CA PHE A 270 -5.75 9.66 17.58
C PHE A 270 -4.93 9.50 16.32
N PRO A 271 -4.25 10.61 15.88
CA PRO A 271 -3.49 10.59 14.65
C PRO A 271 -2.44 9.48 14.67
N ILE A 272 -2.50 8.61 13.67
CA ILE A 272 -1.53 7.56 13.43
C ILE A 272 -0.60 8.10 12.35
N PRO A 273 0.73 8.11 12.54
CA PRO A 273 1.64 8.43 11.45
C PRO A 273 1.40 7.47 10.28
N LYS A 274 1.41 7.98 9.03
CA LYS A 274 1.27 7.14 7.84
C LYS A 274 2.45 6.18 7.69
N GLN A 275 2.37 5.29 6.71
CA GLN A 275 3.38 4.28 6.49
C GLN A 275 4.77 4.88 6.32
N PRO A 276 5.78 4.34 6.99
CA PRO A 276 7.16 4.66 6.67
C PRO A 276 7.58 4.04 5.34
N MET A 277 8.37 4.76 4.56
CA MET A 277 9.26 4.11 3.59
C MET A 277 10.61 3.84 4.25
N TYR A 278 11.15 2.67 4.03
CA TYR A 278 12.36 2.21 4.72
C TYR A 278 13.23 1.34 3.80
N ALA A 279 14.49 1.22 4.18
CA ALA A 279 15.41 0.24 3.61
C ALA A 279 15.74 -0.86 4.63
N ARG A 280 16.03 -2.06 4.12
CA ARG A 280 16.63 -3.13 4.92
C ARG A 280 17.97 -2.64 5.52
N LYS A 281 18.15 -2.83 6.82
CA LYS A 281 19.31 -2.29 7.53
C LYS A 281 20.63 -2.89 7.05
N THR A 282 20.62 -4.19 6.76
CA THR A 282 21.81 -4.92 6.28
C THR A 282 22.11 -4.72 4.80
N TRP A 283 21.28 -3.95 4.08
CA TRP A 283 21.56 -3.61 2.69
C TRP A 283 22.70 -2.58 2.61
N ASP A 284 23.88 -3.06 2.24
CA ASP A 284 25.11 -2.27 2.14
C ASP A 284 25.40 -1.93 0.67
N SER A 285 24.70 -0.91 0.17
CA SER A 285 24.86 -0.37 -1.17
C SER A 285 24.77 1.15 -1.12
N PRO A 286 25.58 1.89 -1.93
CA PRO A 286 25.41 3.32 -2.08
C PRO A 286 24.04 3.71 -2.60
N LYS A 287 23.36 2.81 -3.32
CA LYS A 287 21.99 3.01 -3.83
C LYS A 287 20.97 3.21 -2.73
N LYS A 288 21.20 2.70 -1.53
CA LYS A 288 20.38 2.95 -0.36
C LYS A 288 20.24 4.43 -0.04
N SER A 289 21.36 5.15 0.00
CA SER A 289 21.33 6.61 0.25
C SER A 289 20.74 7.37 -0.94
N GLU A 290 21.13 7.02 -2.17
CA GLU A 290 20.63 7.67 -3.39
C GLU A 290 19.09 7.56 -3.50
N ILE A 291 18.53 6.37 -3.24
CA ILE A 291 17.08 6.12 -3.22
C ILE A 291 16.41 6.93 -2.10
N GLY A 292 16.97 6.93 -0.91
CA GLY A 292 16.46 7.72 0.22
C GLY A 292 16.41 9.21 -0.11
N ASP A 293 17.48 9.75 -0.68
CA ASP A 293 17.57 11.15 -1.08
C ASP A 293 16.52 11.51 -2.15
N VAL A 294 16.35 10.66 -3.18
CA VAL A 294 15.31 10.86 -4.21
C VAL A 294 13.91 10.87 -3.58
N LEU A 295 13.61 9.91 -2.71
CA LEU A 295 12.29 9.79 -2.08
C LEU A 295 11.97 10.98 -1.17
N VAL A 296 12.92 11.44 -0.36
CA VAL A 296 12.73 12.55 0.60
C VAL A 296 12.66 13.91 -0.12
N ASN A 297 13.39 14.07 -1.22
CA ASN A 297 13.40 15.31 -1.99
C ASN A 297 12.35 15.33 -3.13
N SER A 298 11.60 14.24 -3.35
CA SER A 298 10.52 14.22 -4.33
C SER A 298 9.29 14.99 -3.81
N ASP A 299 8.61 15.65 -4.73
CA ASP A 299 7.31 16.26 -4.54
C ASP A 299 6.31 15.73 -5.59
N LYS A 300 5.06 16.17 -5.51
CA LYS A 300 4.02 15.75 -6.45
C LYS A 300 4.41 16.08 -7.89
N GLU A 301 4.99 17.23 -8.13
CA GLU A 301 5.39 17.74 -9.46
C GLU A 301 6.48 16.86 -10.09
N LEU A 302 7.45 16.40 -9.31
CA LEU A 302 8.47 15.47 -9.79
C LEU A 302 7.87 14.10 -10.07
N ILE A 303 7.05 13.56 -9.15
CA ILE A 303 6.43 12.24 -9.33
C ILE A 303 5.50 12.22 -10.57
N GLN A 304 4.80 13.31 -10.87
CA GLN A 304 3.93 13.43 -12.06
C GLN A 304 4.68 13.25 -13.38
N GLN A 305 5.96 13.58 -13.46
CA GLN A 305 6.79 13.38 -14.66
C GLN A 305 7.00 11.90 -14.98
N TYR A 306 6.72 11.02 -14.02
CA TYR A 306 6.86 9.56 -14.11
C TYR A 306 5.53 8.81 -14.23
N TYR A 307 4.42 9.52 -14.43
CA TYR A 307 3.12 8.91 -14.69
C TYR A 307 3.12 8.18 -16.04
N THR A 308 2.36 7.10 -16.13
CA THR A 308 1.99 6.49 -17.41
C THR A 308 0.80 7.23 -18.00
N ASP A 309 0.59 7.13 -19.32
CA ASP A 309 -0.45 7.89 -20.05
C ASP A 309 -1.88 7.65 -19.51
N ASP A 310 -2.10 6.50 -18.86
CA ASP A 310 -3.37 6.04 -18.31
C ASP A 310 -3.43 6.12 -16.78
N TYR A 311 -2.44 6.75 -16.12
CA TYR A 311 -2.39 6.82 -14.67
C TYR A 311 -3.41 7.81 -14.10
N ASN A 312 -4.22 7.32 -13.16
CA ASN A 312 -5.13 8.18 -12.40
C ASN A 312 -4.38 8.80 -11.22
N GLU A 313 -4.22 10.13 -11.22
CA GLU A 313 -3.48 10.86 -10.18
C GLU A 313 -4.10 10.75 -8.78
N ASP A 314 -5.42 10.49 -8.68
CA ASP A 314 -6.11 10.28 -7.42
C ASP A 314 -5.67 8.98 -6.72
N GLU A 315 -5.05 8.07 -7.46
CA GLU A 315 -4.50 6.83 -6.93
C GLU A 315 -3.06 6.96 -6.40
N LEU A 316 -2.44 8.15 -6.48
CA LEU A 316 -1.06 8.35 -6.04
C LEU A 316 -0.91 8.03 -4.54
N PRO A 317 -0.03 7.09 -4.18
CA PRO A 317 0.03 6.59 -2.80
C PRO A 317 0.56 7.65 -1.81
N PHE A 318 1.39 8.57 -2.29
CA PHE A 318 1.89 9.71 -1.52
C PHE A 318 2.43 10.80 -2.46
N THR A 319 2.45 12.04 -1.98
CA THR A 319 2.92 13.21 -2.74
C THR A 319 4.34 13.62 -2.37
N THR A 320 4.82 13.23 -1.21
CA THR A 320 6.18 13.44 -0.71
C THR A 320 6.45 12.56 0.50
N LEU A 321 7.70 12.48 0.94
CA LEU A 321 8.06 11.94 2.26
C LEU A 321 8.40 13.07 3.22
N GLN A 322 7.84 12.99 4.41
CA GLN A 322 8.26 13.84 5.54
C GLN A 322 9.43 13.18 6.24
N ASP A 323 10.52 13.91 6.46
CA ASP A 323 11.64 13.47 7.30
C ASP A 323 11.11 13.10 8.70
N THR A 324 11.41 11.89 9.15
CA THR A 324 10.82 11.31 10.35
C THR A 324 11.83 10.48 11.10
N SER A 325 11.76 10.55 12.41
CA SER A 325 12.53 9.67 13.30
C SER A 325 11.64 8.59 13.92
N MET A 326 12.26 7.59 14.54
CA MET A 326 11.58 6.58 15.37
C MET A 326 10.73 7.19 16.49
N GLU A 327 11.04 8.40 16.95
CA GLU A 327 10.28 9.11 18.00
C GLU A 327 8.83 9.40 17.54
N THR A 328 8.63 9.70 16.28
CA THR A 328 7.29 9.93 15.68
C THR A 328 6.36 8.74 15.86
N TYR A 329 6.91 7.54 15.89
CA TYR A 329 6.16 6.28 15.98
C TYR A 329 6.03 5.73 17.42
N GLN A 330 6.70 6.32 18.41
CA GLN A 330 6.62 5.87 19.81
C GLN A 330 5.18 5.72 20.34
N PRO A 331 4.22 6.60 20.00
CA PRO A 331 2.84 6.41 20.42
C PRO A 331 2.19 5.14 19.88
N VAL A 332 2.57 4.68 18.68
CA VAL A 332 2.09 3.43 18.08
C VAL A 332 2.73 2.24 18.80
N ILE A 333 4.06 2.24 18.90
CA ILE A 333 4.85 1.18 19.54
C ILE A 333 4.35 0.93 20.98
N LYS A 334 4.10 2.01 21.73
CA LYS A 334 3.58 1.91 23.09
C LYS A 334 2.26 1.13 23.15
N ARG A 335 1.32 1.41 22.23
CA ARG A 335 0.01 0.75 22.21
C ARG A 335 0.09 -0.70 21.79
N MET A 336 0.96 -0.99 20.84
CA MET A 336 1.23 -2.37 20.44
C MET A 336 1.70 -3.20 21.66
N ASN A 337 2.63 -2.64 22.43
CA ASN A 337 3.12 -3.28 23.63
C ASN A 337 2.03 -3.46 24.70
N GLU A 338 1.12 -2.49 24.85
CA GLU A 338 0.01 -2.55 25.81
C GLU A 338 -1.02 -3.65 25.46
N VAL A 339 -1.22 -3.97 24.18
CA VAL A 339 -2.07 -5.11 23.76
C VAL A 339 -1.28 -6.41 23.52
N GLY A 340 -0.02 -6.45 23.95
CA GLY A 340 0.80 -7.65 23.90
C GLY A 340 1.20 -8.06 22.47
N ILE A 341 1.22 -7.11 21.52
CA ILE A 341 1.62 -7.35 20.15
C ILE A 341 3.11 -7.07 20.02
N ASP A 342 3.86 -8.11 19.69
CA ASP A 342 5.21 -8.00 19.19
C ASP A 342 5.16 -8.24 17.66
N PRO A 343 5.29 -7.20 16.84
CA PRO A 343 5.28 -7.36 15.37
C PRO A 343 6.50 -8.12 14.87
N GLY A 344 7.42 -8.39 15.76
CA GLY A 344 8.64 -9.13 15.51
C GLY A 344 8.57 -10.60 15.90
N ALA A 345 7.49 -11.05 16.52
CA ALA A 345 7.34 -12.44 16.98
C ALA A 345 6.55 -13.31 16.01
#